data_d41f6539ada7cb34b121477c4cab6bca
#
_entry.id   d41f6539ada7cb34b121477c4cab6bca
#
_cell.length_a   1.000
_cell.length_b   1.000
_cell.length_c   1.000
_cell.angle_alpha   90.00
_cell.angle_beta   90.00
_cell.angle_gamma   90.00
#
_symmetry.space_group_name_H-M   'P 1'
#
loop_
_entity.id
_entity.type
_entity.pdbx_description
1 polymer ?
#
loop_
_entity_poly.entity_id
_entity_poly.type
_entity_poly.pdbx_seq_one_letter_code
_entity_poly.pdbx_strand_id
1 'polypeptide(L)'
;MATHVVRKKVKNAAASESNMLWKRLKPASGKPRTLPVDRDGLVAACVTFATLLLPIEYSSMASNVQIELWLAEKVATEVTVASAANGIRYAAWGETRVPEQDLEQMVGAVPAGMSPALASRAYYFVPLAIADTGETMVAPSYSVDLGDRAICHRNANFGSTEGVFISTRLVEDRFGLAFEFFINVAHNFVGVAGVPESFSALVWSQAEAQVRGESSQDAWETRRRAQDSRSGKGIDERARNSFYEASFSDALAIYMLSLAVDFDYHDLRERDYPLLAAPALAERLRHVAGLFPPNAGYEFQIHYRRKG
;
A
#
# COMPACT_ATOMS: atom_id res chain seq x y z
N MET A 1 12.07 -3.70 26.31
CA MET A 1 11.98 -3.47 24.84
C MET A 1 11.11 -2.24 24.60
N ALA A 2 11.58 -1.25 23.85
CA ALA A 2 10.80 -0.07 23.52
C ALA A 2 9.94 -0.37 22.26
N THR A 3 8.65 -0.14 22.34
CA THR A 3 7.75 -0.23 21.18
C THR A 3 7.62 1.17 20.60
N HIS A 4 7.81 1.32 19.28
CA HIS A 4 7.73 2.60 18.59
C HIS A 4 6.29 2.83 18.13
N VAL A 5 5.78 4.04 18.33
CA VAL A 5 4.46 4.49 17.88
C VAL A 5 4.66 5.74 17.02
N VAL A 6 4.05 5.75 15.86
CA VAL A 6 3.98 6.93 15.00
C VAL A 6 2.59 7.56 15.21
N ARG A 7 2.52 8.80 15.72
CA ARG A 7 1.24 9.47 16.03
C ARG A 7 1.15 10.86 15.41
N LYS A 8 -0.02 11.15 14.87
CA LYS A 8 -0.48 12.50 14.54
C LYS A 8 -1.33 13.04 15.71
N LYS A 9 -1.08 14.26 16.17
CA LYS A 9 -1.96 14.96 17.10
C LYS A 9 -3.05 15.66 16.29
N VAL A 10 -4.16 14.99 16.02
CA VAL A 10 -5.38 15.66 15.57
C VAL A 10 -6.24 15.87 16.81
N LYS A 11 -6.52 17.14 17.15
CA LYS A 11 -7.55 17.47 18.14
C LYS A 11 -8.90 17.25 17.48
N ASN A 12 -9.50 16.08 17.62
CA ASN A 12 -10.95 15.91 17.51
C ASN A 12 -11.35 14.61 18.24
N ALA A 13 -12.35 14.77 19.13
CA ALA A 13 -12.91 13.72 19.93
C ALA A 13 -13.86 12.87 19.07
N ALA A 14 -13.59 11.59 18.95
CA ALA A 14 -14.53 10.47 18.85
C ALA A 14 -13.74 9.19 18.48
N ALA A 15 -13.35 8.43 19.48
CA ALA A 15 -12.87 7.06 19.28
C ALA A 15 -13.38 6.20 20.42
N SER A 16 -14.45 5.48 20.17
CA SER A 16 -14.75 4.27 20.91
C SER A 16 -15.43 3.28 19.95
N GLU A 17 -15.00 2.03 20.02
CA GLU A 17 -15.54 0.84 19.34
C GLU A 17 -14.84 0.35 18.07
N SER A 18 -13.60 -0.17 18.18
CA SER A 18 -13.15 -1.22 17.26
C SER A 18 -12.07 -2.16 17.81
N ASN A 19 -12.12 -2.47 19.10
CA ASN A 19 -11.04 -3.24 19.78
C ASN A 19 -11.36 -4.72 19.98
N MET A 20 -12.28 -5.38 19.23
CA MET A 20 -12.74 -6.74 19.58
C MET A 20 -12.63 -7.83 18.50
N LEU A 21 -12.02 -7.62 17.34
CA LEU A 21 -12.08 -8.62 16.25
C LEU A 21 -10.80 -9.45 15.99
N TRP A 22 -9.68 -9.17 16.66
CA TRP A 22 -8.38 -9.77 16.30
C TRP A 22 -7.96 -11.02 17.09
N LYS A 23 -8.82 -11.66 17.84
CA LYS A 23 -8.42 -12.73 18.80
C LYS A 23 -8.58 -14.18 18.37
N ARG A 24 -9.03 -14.55 17.18
CA ARG A 24 -9.16 -15.99 16.83
C ARG A 24 -8.85 -16.26 15.35
N LEU A 25 -7.68 -16.83 15.05
CA LEU A 25 -7.49 -17.74 13.92
C LEU A 25 -6.20 -18.57 14.10
N LYS A 26 -6.33 -19.90 14.13
CA LYS A 26 -5.24 -20.89 14.07
C LYS A 26 -4.98 -21.33 12.63
N PRO A 27 -3.73 -21.69 12.24
CA PRO A 27 -3.36 -21.95 10.86
C PRO A 27 -3.70 -23.36 10.39
N ALA A 28 -4.08 -23.50 9.11
CA ALA A 28 -4.15 -24.76 8.38
C ALA A 28 -2.93 -24.91 7.46
N SER A 29 -2.31 -26.09 7.47
CA SER A 29 -1.11 -26.45 6.71
C SER A 29 -1.43 -26.78 5.26
N GLY A 30 -0.84 -26.07 4.30
CA GLY A 30 -0.87 -26.38 2.86
C GLY A 30 0.46 -26.03 2.19
N LYS A 31 1.01 -26.96 1.40
CA LYS A 31 2.30 -26.84 0.70
C LYS A 31 2.26 -25.79 -0.42
N PRO A 32 3.35 -25.03 -0.65
CA PRO A 32 3.39 -24.00 -1.69
C PRO A 32 3.52 -24.63 -3.10
N ARG A 33 2.73 -24.11 -4.05
CA ARG A 33 2.90 -24.33 -5.49
C ARG A 33 3.65 -23.16 -6.10
N THR A 34 4.75 -23.43 -6.76
CA THR A 34 5.52 -22.48 -7.56
C THR A 34 4.80 -22.20 -8.89
N LEU A 35 4.63 -20.91 -9.22
CA LEU A 35 4.15 -20.44 -10.52
C LEU A 35 5.30 -19.77 -11.30
N PRO A 36 5.34 -19.88 -12.64
CA PRO A 36 6.42 -19.32 -13.45
C PRO A 36 6.30 -17.79 -13.60
N VAL A 37 7.47 -17.14 -13.58
CA VAL A 37 7.61 -15.67 -13.76
C VAL A 37 7.56 -15.35 -15.25
N ASP A 38 6.56 -14.58 -15.67
CA ASP A 38 6.48 -14.00 -17.01
C ASP A 38 7.00 -12.56 -17.02
N ARG A 39 7.55 -12.11 -18.15
CA ARG A 39 8.49 -10.99 -18.27
C ARG A 39 7.84 -9.60 -18.30
N ASP A 40 6.53 -9.47 -18.25
CA ASP A 40 5.80 -8.19 -18.43
C ASP A 40 4.92 -7.80 -17.24
N GLY A 41 5.10 -8.42 -16.09
CA GLY A 41 4.28 -8.20 -14.91
C GLY A 41 5.12 -7.74 -13.73
N LEU A 42 5.10 -6.44 -13.41
CA LEU A 42 5.11 -6.04 -12.02
C LEU A 42 3.84 -6.66 -11.41
N VAL A 43 3.95 -7.90 -10.98
CA VAL A 43 2.87 -8.53 -10.20
C VAL A 43 2.86 -7.80 -8.87
N ALA A 44 1.88 -6.92 -8.71
CA ALA A 44 1.51 -6.40 -7.42
C ALA A 44 1.35 -7.60 -6.49
N ALA A 45 2.19 -7.69 -5.47
CA ALA A 45 1.96 -8.60 -4.36
C ALA A 45 0.71 -8.09 -3.64
N CYS A 46 -0.45 -8.49 -4.17
CA CYS A 46 -1.71 -8.31 -3.48
C CYS A 46 -1.64 -9.19 -2.24
N VAL A 47 -1.50 -8.58 -1.07
CA VAL A 47 -1.66 -9.29 0.20
C VAL A 47 -3.06 -9.87 0.20
N THR A 48 -3.17 -11.16 -0.08
CA THR A 48 -4.46 -11.84 -0.07
C THR A 48 -4.89 -11.99 1.39
N PHE A 49 -5.66 -11.03 1.89
CA PHE A 49 -6.45 -11.22 3.10
C PHE A 49 -7.56 -12.24 2.78
N ALA A 50 -7.23 -13.51 2.89
CA ALA A 50 -8.26 -14.56 2.85
C ALA A 50 -9.10 -14.47 4.12
N THR A 51 -10.20 -13.75 4.04
CA THR A 51 -11.26 -13.78 5.05
C THR A 51 -11.94 -15.14 4.98
N LEU A 52 -11.69 -15.99 5.96
CA LEU A 52 -12.43 -17.24 6.16
C LEU A 52 -13.84 -16.87 6.66
N LEU A 53 -14.80 -16.73 5.76
CA LEU A 53 -16.22 -16.68 6.07
C LEU A 53 -16.72 -18.11 6.26
N LEU A 54 -17.23 -18.41 7.45
CA LEU A 54 -18.04 -19.60 7.70
C LEU A 54 -19.36 -19.46 6.92
N PRO A 55 -19.91 -20.53 6.35
CA PRO A 55 -21.18 -20.46 5.65
C PRO A 55 -22.30 -20.21 6.68
N ILE A 56 -22.85 -19.01 6.67
CA ILE A 56 -24.17 -18.75 7.21
C ILE A 56 -25.12 -19.01 6.04
N GLU A 57 -25.92 -20.07 6.13
CA GLU A 57 -27.03 -20.30 5.21
C GLU A 57 -28.02 -19.13 5.33
N TYR A 58 -27.82 -18.12 4.50
CA TYR A 58 -28.82 -17.11 4.22
C TYR A 58 -29.63 -17.57 3.00
N SER A 59 -30.88 -17.94 3.23
CA SER A 59 -31.88 -18.18 2.18
C SER A 59 -32.02 -16.90 1.36
N SER A 60 -31.31 -16.84 0.22
CA SER A 60 -31.26 -15.71 -0.69
C SER A 60 -32.52 -15.69 -1.54
N MET A 61 -33.40 -14.73 -1.29
CA MET A 61 -34.20 -14.16 -2.38
C MET A 61 -33.23 -13.33 -3.23
N ALA A 62 -32.60 -13.96 -4.19
CA ALA A 62 -31.71 -13.29 -5.15
C ALA A 62 -32.59 -12.43 -6.07
N SER A 63 -32.70 -11.15 -5.76
CA SER A 63 -32.94 -10.13 -6.78
C SER A 63 -31.71 -10.12 -7.69
N ASN A 64 -31.86 -10.60 -8.93
CA ASN A 64 -30.84 -10.52 -9.98
C ASN A 64 -30.61 -9.04 -10.35
N VAL A 65 -29.97 -8.27 -9.50
CA VAL A 65 -29.45 -6.95 -9.86
C VAL A 65 -28.17 -7.21 -10.64
N GLN A 66 -28.31 -7.21 -11.95
CA GLN A 66 -27.17 -7.31 -12.85
C GLN A 66 -26.36 -6.01 -12.69
N ILE A 67 -25.25 -6.07 -11.96
CA ILE A 67 -24.37 -4.90 -11.78
C ILE A 67 -23.64 -4.67 -13.10
N GLU A 68 -23.86 -3.50 -13.67
CA GLU A 68 -23.17 -3.07 -14.87
C GLU A 68 -21.70 -2.76 -14.54
N LEU A 69 -20.78 -3.46 -15.19
CA LEU A 69 -19.36 -3.18 -15.11
C LEU A 69 -18.97 -2.16 -16.19
N TRP A 70 -18.17 -1.19 -15.81
CA TRP A 70 -17.70 -0.12 -16.69
C TRP A 70 -16.21 -0.32 -17.00
N LEU A 71 -15.81 -0.02 -18.23
CA LEU A 71 -14.39 0.06 -18.57
C LEU A 71 -13.73 1.20 -17.78
N ALA A 72 -12.58 0.95 -17.19
CA ALA A 72 -11.81 1.95 -16.46
C ALA A 72 -11.49 3.19 -17.31
N GLU A 73 -11.21 3.00 -18.60
CA GLU A 73 -10.98 4.09 -19.56
C GLU A 73 -12.21 5.01 -19.71
N LYS A 74 -13.40 4.41 -19.77
CA LYS A 74 -14.64 5.18 -19.84
C LYS A 74 -14.84 6.02 -18.57
N VAL A 75 -14.63 5.42 -17.41
CA VAL A 75 -14.68 6.13 -16.12
C VAL A 75 -13.67 7.27 -16.08
N ALA A 76 -12.42 7.03 -16.52
CA ALA A 76 -11.38 8.04 -16.54
C ALA A 76 -11.69 9.23 -17.46
N THR A 77 -12.49 9.01 -18.52
CA THR A 77 -12.92 10.09 -19.45
C THR A 77 -14.13 10.86 -18.94
N GLU A 78 -15.03 10.24 -18.17
CA GLU A 78 -16.27 10.85 -17.71
C GLU A 78 -16.12 11.57 -16.37
N VAL A 79 -15.16 11.14 -15.53
CA VAL A 79 -14.98 11.70 -14.19
C VAL A 79 -14.08 12.93 -14.20
N THR A 80 -14.49 13.96 -13.49
CA THR A 80 -13.66 15.13 -13.26
C THR A 80 -12.54 14.78 -12.27
N VAL A 81 -11.30 14.81 -12.73
CA VAL A 81 -10.12 14.59 -11.91
C VAL A 81 -9.77 15.88 -11.18
N ALA A 82 -9.82 15.86 -9.86
CA ALA A 82 -9.34 16.95 -9.01
C ALA A 82 -7.80 16.93 -8.90
N SER A 83 -7.23 18.11 -8.61
CA SER A 83 -5.82 18.23 -8.25
C SER A 83 -5.72 18.74 -6.82
N ALA A 84 -5.11 17.96 -5.95
CA ALA A 84 -4.83 18.39 -4.59
C ALA A 84 -3.77 19.52 -4.56
N ALA A 85 -3.68 20.23 -3.44
CA ALA A 85 -2.73 21.34 -3.28
C ALA A 85 -1.26 20.95 -3.49
N ASN A 86 -0.92 19.67 -3.27
CA ASN A 86 0.39 19.09 -3.53
C ASN A 86 0.61 18.65 -4.99
N GLY A 87 -0.38 18.84 -5.88
CA GLY A 87 -0.31 18.48 -7.30
C GLY A 87 -0.69 17.04 -7.63
N ILE A 88 -1.06 16.23 -6.65
CA ILE A 88 -1.53 14.85 -6.91
C ILE A 88 -2.95 14.88 -7.48
N ARG A 89 -3.14 14.16 -8.59
CA ARG A 89 -4.42 14.07 -9.30
C ARG A 89 -5.22 12.88 -8.81
N TYR A 90 -6.49 13.10 -8.47
CA TYR A 90 -7.35 12.03 -7.98
C TYR A 90 -8.83 12.26 -8.31
N ALA A 91 -9.62 11.20 -8.26
CA ALA A 91 -11.06 11.25 -8.39
C ALA A 91 -11.71 10.13 -7.56
N ALA A 92 -12.95 10.34 -7.13
CA ALA A 92 -13.80 9.30 -6.61
C ALA A 92 -14.94 9.04 -7.62
N TRP A 93 -15.30 7.78 -7.83
CA TRP A 93 -16.37 7.39 -8.72
C TRP A 93 -17.23 6.27 -8.11
N GLY A 94 -18.53 6.37 -8.29
CA GLY A 94 -19.50 5.42 -7.76
C GLY A 94 -19.70 5.55 -6.25
N GLU A 95 -20.28 4.54 -5.64
CA GLU A 95 -20.59 4.52 -4.20
C GLU A 95 -19.41 4.09 -3.34
N THR A 96 -18.35 4.87 -3.32
CA THR A 96 -17.12 4.54 -2.58
C THR A 96 -17.33 4.45 -1.07
N ARG A 97 -18.31 5.20 -0.51
CA ARG A 97 -18.58 5.40 0.93
C ARG A 97 -17.40 6.00 1.71
N VAL A 98 -16.39 6.48 1.04
CA VAL A 98 -15.29 7.21 1.67
C VAL A 98 -15.63 8.70 1.65
N PRO A 99 -15.65 9.38 2.80
CA PRO A 99 -15.89 10.82 2.87
C PRO A 99 -14.85 11.59 2.04
N GLU A 100 -15.28 12.61 1.32
CA GLU A 100 -14.40 13.44 0.48
C GLU A 100 -13.25 14.04 1.30
N GLN A 101 -13.54 14.53 2.50
CA GLN A 101 -12.54 15.07 3.42
C GLN A 101 -11.45 14.05 3.79
N ASP A 102 -11.80 12.76 3.92
CA ASP A 102 -10.84 11.69 4.22
C ASP A 102 -9.94 11.42 3.01
N LEU A 103 -10.50 11.46 1.79
CA LEU A 103 -9.72 11.34 0.55
C LEU A 103 -8.78 12.53 0.38
N GLU A 104 -9.26 13.76 0.58
CA GLU A 104 -8.45 14.97 0.51
C GLU A 104 -7.29 14.93 1.52
N GLN A 105 -7.58 14.52 2.76
CA GLN A 105 -6.57 14.38 3.80
C GLN A 105 -5.53 13.33 3.44
N MET A 106 -5.95 12.19 2.91
CA MET A 106 -5.07 11.11 2.50
C MET A 106 -4.20 11.53 1.31
N VAL A 107 -4.80 12.05 0.25
CA VAL A 107 -4.07 12.51 -0.94
C VAL A 107 -3.14 13.67 -0.61
N GLY A 108 -3.58 14.61 0.21
CA GLY A 108 -2.79 15.75 0.66
C GLY A 108 -1.57 15.39 1.51
N ALA A 109 -1.51 14.17 2.07
CA ALA A 109 -0.35 13.69 2.83
C ALA A 109 0.85 13.31 1.94
N VAL A 110 0.65 13.10 0.64
CA VAL A 110 1.76 12.84 -0.30
C VAL A 110 2.64 14.10 -0.38
N PRO A 111 3.95 14.03 -0.08
CA PRO A 111 4.84 15.19 -0.15
C PRO A 111 4.85 15.85 -1.54
N ALA A 112 4.74 17.16 -1.61
CA ALA A 112 4.72 17.91 -2.87
C ALA A 112 5.98 17.69 -3.71
N GLY A 113 7.11 17.41 -3.08
CA GLY A 113 8.37 17.07 -3.77
C GLY A 113 8.30 15.80 -4.63
N MET A 114 7.30 14.94 -4.43
CA MET A 114 7.09 13.72 -5.22
C MET A 114 6.23 13.96 -6.47
N SER A 115 5.41 15.02 -6.49
CA SER A 115 4.42 15.28 -7.53
C SER A 115 4.96 15.35 -8.97
N PRO A 116 6.15 15.94 -9.24
CA PRO A 116 6.67 15.99 -10.61
C PRO A 116 6.83 14.61 -11.26
N ALA A 117 7.26 13.60 -10.48
CA ALA A 117 7.41 12.23 -10.96
C ALA A 117 6.06 11.50 -11.15
N LEU A 118 4.98 12.02 -10.55
CA LEU A 118 3.64 11.44 -10.57
C LEU A 118 2.67 12.20 -11.49
N ALA A 119 3.15 13.23 -12.20
CA ALA A 119 2.31 14.14 -12.97
C ALA A 119 1.49 13.46 -14.10
N SER A 120 1.98 12.34 -14.66
CA SER A 120 1.26 11.57 -15.69
C SER A 120 0.18 10.66 -15.10
N ARG A 121 0.06 10.54 -13.77
CA ARG A 121 -0.84 9.62 -13.09
C ARG A 121 -2.03 10.31 -12.45
N ALA A 122 -3.17 9.59 -12.42
CA ALA A 122 -4.33 9.97 -11.63
C ALA A 122 -4.80 8.74 -10.83
N TYR A 123 -5.20 8.97 -9.58
CA TYR A 123 -5.67 7.93 -8.66
C TYR A 123 -7.19 7.95 -8.58
N TYR A 124 -7.83 6.84 -8.93
CA TYR A 124 -9.28 6.68 -8.96
C TYR A 124 -9.72 5.77 -7.81
N PHE A 125 -10.47 6.33 -6.87
CA PHE A 125 -11.09 5.57 -5.79
C PHE A 125 -12.46 5.09 -6.28
N VAL A 126 -12.63 3.77 -6.35
CA VAL A 126 -13.82 3.13 -6.90
C VAL A 126 -14.35 2.06 -5.94
N PRO A 127 -15.65 1.72 -5.94
CA PRO A 127 -16.16 0.66 -5.07
C PRO A 127 -15.43 -0.66 -5.25
N LEU A 128 -15.25 -1.12 -6.48
CA LEU A 128 -14.47 -2.31 -6.84
C LEU A 128 -13.77 -2.12 -8.17
N ALA A 129 -12.50 -2.52 -8.24
CA ALA A 129 -11.75 -2.74 -9.46
C ALA A 129 -11.67 -4.25 -9.74
N ILE A 130 -11.79 -4.66 -11.00
CA ILE A 130 -11.82 -6.05 -11.45
C ILE A 130 -10.86 -6.17 -12.62
N ALA A 131 -9.96 -7.15 -12.57
CA ALA A 131 -9.12 -7.51 -13.70
C ALA A 131 -9.86 -8.57 -14.54
N ASP A 132 -10.28 -8.22 -15.75
CA ASP A 132 -10.93 -9.16 -16.67
C ASP A 132 -10.20 -9.17 -18.02
N THR A 133 -9.78 -10.35 -18.49
CA THR A 133 -9.21 -10.61 -19.83
C THR A 133 -8.28 -9.54 -20.40
N GLY A 134 -7.42 -8.95 -19.54
CA GLY A 134 -6.47 -7.90 -19.92
C GLY A 134 -6.98 -6.46 -19.77
N GLU A 135 -8.28 -6.27 -19.57
CA GLU A 135 -8.89 -4.96 -19.33
C GLU A 135 -9.15 -4.72 -17.83
N THR A 136 -9.24 -3.47 -17.46
CA THR A 136 -9.66 -3.08 -16.11
C THR A 136 -11.11 -2.66 -16.13
N MET A 137 -11.94 -3.38 -15.39
CA MET A 137 -13.35 -3.05 -15.19
C MET A 137 -13.56 -2.48 -13.79
N VAL A 138 -14.55 -1.63 -13.62
CA VAL A 138 -14.93 -1.05 -12.33
C VAL A 138 -16.44 -1.19 -12.12
N ALA A 139 -16.85 -1.44 -10.88
CA ALA A 139 -18.25 -1.49 -10.51
C ALA A 139 -18.68 -0.17 -9.83
N PRO A 140 -19.86 0.39 -10.14
CA PRO A 140 -20.36 1.63 -9.55
C PRO A 140 -20.78 1.48 -8.08
N SER A 141 -21.02 0.24 -7.66
CA SER A 141 -21.37 -0.10 -6.27
C SER A 141 -20.75 -1.43 -5.88
N TYR A 142 -20.72 -1.70 -4.58
CA TYR A 142 -20.26 -2.99 -4.05
C TYR A 142 -21.31 -4.08 -4.30
N SER A 143 -20.83 -5.26 -4.70
CA SER A 143 -21.59 -6.50 -4.70
C SER A 143 -20.76 -7.63 -4.15
N VAL A 144 -21.37 -8.47 -3.32
CA VAL A 144 -20.74 -9.70 -2.79
C VAL A 144 -20.38 -10.64 -3.93
N ASP A 145 -21.24 -10.74 -4.96
CA ASP A 145 -21.03 -11.63 -6.12
C ASP A 145 -19.78 -11.25 -6.95
N LEU A 146 -19.32 -10.01 -6.84
CA LEU A 146 -18.11 -9.52 -7.49
C LEU A 146 -16.89 -9.56 -6.58
N GLY A 147 -17.06 -9.82 -5.28
CA GLY A 147 -15.98 -9.77 -4.29
C GLY A 147 -14.80 -10.69 -4.62
N ASP A 148 -15.08 -11.91 -5.07
CA ASP A 148 -14.05 -12.90 -5.42
C ASP A 148 -13.24 -12.55 -6.68
N ARG A 149 -13.76 -11.64 -7.52
CA ARG A 149 -13.10 -11.16 -8.74
C ARG A 149 -12.43 -9.80 -8.55
N ALA A 150 -12.72 -9.14 -7.45
CA ALA A 150 -12.21 -7.81 -7.16
C ALA A 150 -10.74 -7.86 -6.72
N ILE A 151 -10.02 -6.81 -7.08
CA ILE A 151 -8.61 -6.60 -6.75
C ILE A 151 -8.43 -5.29 -6.00
N CYS A 152 -7.45 -5.21 -5.12
CA CYS A 152 -7.21 -4.01 -4.30
C CYS A 152 -6.90 -2.80 -5.17
N HIS A 153 -6.04 -2.97 -6.18
CA HIS A 153 -5.76 -1.92 -7.16
C HIS A 153 -5.45 -2.48 -8.54
N ARG A 154 -5.53 -1.61 -9.54
CA ARG A 154 -5.12 -1.89 -10.92
C ARG A 154 -4.62 -0.63 -11.61
N ASN A 155 -3.46 -0.77 -12.26
CA ASN A 155 -2.96 0.26 -13.16
C ASN A 155 -3.58 0.07 -14.55
N ALA A 156 -4.04 1.16 -15.16
CA ALA A 156 -4.55 1.20 -16.53
C ALA A 156 -3.83 2.29 -17.30
N ASN A 157 -3.40 1.96 -18.52
CA ASN A 157 -2.68 2.91 -19.39
C ASN A 157 -3.66 3.48 -20.44
N PHE A 158 -3.76 4.80 -20.50
CA PHE A 158 -4.63 5.54 -21.43
C PHE A 158 -3.80 6.36 -22.43
N GLY A 159 -2.69 5.84 -22.89
CA GLY A 159 -1.76 6.49 -23.79
C GLY A 159 -0.83 7.48 -23.09
N SER A 160 -1.19 8.75 -23.00
CA SER A 160 -0.36 9.78 -22.34
C SER A 160 -0.54 9.87 -20.83
N THR A 161 -1.56 9.21 -20.29
CA THR A 161 -1.90 9.22 -18.85
C THR A 161 -2.07 7.80 -18.34
N GLU A 162 -1.73 7.60 -17.07
CA GLU A 162 -1.94 6.35 -16.34
C GLU A 162 -2.99 6.56 -15.25
N GLY A 163 -3.96 5.65 -15.17
CA GLY A 163 -4.93 5.59 -14.09
C GLY A 163 -4.56 4.49 -13.10
N VAL A 164 -4.61 4.81 -11.81
CA VAL A 164 -4.47 3.82 -10.73
C VAL A 164 -5.83 3.69 -10.05
N PHE A 165 -6.52 2.57 -10.29
CA PHE A 165 -7.85 2.30 -9.73
C PHE A 165 -7.70 1.55 -8.41
N ILE A 166 -8.24 2.09 -7.33
CA ILE A 166 -8.15 1.55 -5.97
C ILE A 166 -9.54 1.19 -5.48
N SER A 167 -9.73 -0.07 -5.08
CA SER A 167 -10.99 -0.59 -4.56
C SER A 167 -11.21 -0.16 -3.12
N THR A 168 -12.22 0.70 -2.87
CA THR A 168 -12.48 1.21 -1.51
C THR A 168 -13.20 0.19 -0.62
N ARG A 169 -13.86 -0.82 -1.21
CA ARG A 169 -14.68 -1.80 -0.48
C ARG A 169 -13.94 -3.04 -0.04
N LEU A 170 -12.78 -3.33 -0.64
CA LEU A 170 -11.90 -4.38 -0.18
C LEU A 170 -11.02 -3.95 0.98
N VAL A 171 -10.93 -2.64 1.21
CA VAL A 171 -10.11 -2.01 2.25
C VAL A 171 -11.03 -1.13 3.08
N GLU A 172 -11.89 -1.77 3.88
CA GLU A 172 -12.96 -1.10 4.63
C GLU A 172 -12.46 -0.20 5.75
N ASP A 173 -11.26 -0.48 6.29
CA ASP A 173 -10.67 0.34 7.32
C ASP A 173 -9.82 1.47 6.72
N ARG A 174 -9.75 2.58 7.47
CA ARG A 174 -9.00 3.77 7.05
C ARG A 174 -7.50 3.51 6.91
N PHE A 175 -6.94 2.64 7.74
CA PHE A 175 -5.53 2.26 7.68
C PHE A 175 -5.24 1.48 6.40
N GLY A 176 -6.02 0.44 6.11
CA GLY A 176 -5.85 -0.41 4.94
C GLY A 176 -5.98 0.38 3.64
N LEU A 177 -7.00 1.24 3.51
CA LEU A 177 -7.19 2.07 2.32
C LEU A 177 -6.04 3.07 2.13
N ALA A 178 -5.61 3.72 3.21
CA ALA A 178 -4.50 4.66 3.15
C ALA A 178 -3.19 3.95 2.79
N PHE A 179 -2.94 2.77 3.37
CA PHE A 179 -1.76 1.97 3.06
C PHE A 179 -1.74 1.53 1.60
N GLU A 180 -2.87 1.02 1.09
CA GLU A 180 -3.03 0.63 -0.32
C GLU A 180 -2.76 1.79 -1.28
N PHE A 181 -3.31 2.98 -0.98
CA PHE A 181 -3.03 4.18 -1.75
C PHE A 181 -1.55 4.56 -1.71
N PHE A 182 -0.95 4.64 -0.52
CA PHE A 182 0.43 5.10 -0.37
C PHE A 182 1.46 4.13 -0.93
N ILE A 183 1.23 2.82 -0.85
CA ILE A 183 2.15 1.86 -1.47
C ILE A 183 2.13 2.00 -3.00
N ASN A 184 0.96 2.23 -3.61
CA ASN A 184 0.85 2.51 -5.04
C ASN A 184 1.54 3.82 -5.44
N VAL A 185 1.36 4.89 -4.66
CA VAL A 185 2.06 6.17 -4.86
C VAL A 185 3.58 5.95 -4.79
N ALA A 186 4.05 5.22 -3.79
CA ALA A 186 5.47 4.96 -3.57
C ALA A 186 6.09 4.15 -4.71
N HIS A 187 5.48 3.04 -5.12
CA HIS A 187 5.96 2.24 -6.25
C HIS A 187 5.99 3.03 -7.55
N ASN A 188 4.94 3.80 -7.82
CA ASN A 188 4.87 4.65 -9.01
C ASN A 188 5.95 5.74 -8.99
N PHE A 189 6.23 6.31 -7.83
CA PHE A 189 7.30 7.29 -7.66
C PHE A 189 8.68 6.66 -7.89
N VAL A 190 8.97 5.54 -7.23
CA VAL A 190 10.25 4.84 -7.33
C VAL A 190 10.51 4.35 -8.76
N GLY A 191 9.47 3.88 -9.46
CA GLY A 191 9.57 3.46 -10.87
C GLY A 191 10.01 4.57 -11.83
N VAL A 192 9.76 5.85 -11.48
CA VAL A 192 10.16 7.02 -12.29
C VAL A 192 11.44 7.68 -11.76
N ALA A 193 11.51 7.90 -10.44
CA ALA A 193 12.59 8.68 -9.81
C ALA A 193 13.79 7.82 -9.39
N GLY A 194 13.59 6.50 -9.28
CA GLY A 194 14.61 5.59 -8.74
C GLY A 194 14.79 5.74 -7.22
N VAL A 195 15.85 5.13 -6.72
CA VAL A 195 16.21 5.14 -5.31
C VAL A 195 17.41 6.06 -5.09
N PRO A 196 17.35 7.04 -4.16
CA PRO A 196 18.49 7.88 -3.82
C PRO A 196 19.67 7.06 -3.28
N GLU A 197 20.89 7.40 -3.69
CA GLU A 197 22.12 6.70 -3.26
C GLU A 197 22.27 6.73 -1.73
N SER A 198 21.92 7.85 -1.07
CA SER A 198 21.97 7.97 0.37
C SER A 198 21.04 7.00 1.09
N PHE A 199 19.85 6.71 0.52
CA PHE A 199 18.93 5.71 1.07
C PHE A 199 19.43 4.29 0.81
N SER A 200 19.94 4.01 -0.39
CA SER A 200 20.54 2.71 -0.73
C SER A 200 21.70 2.37 0.21
N ALA A 201 22.60 3.34 0.48
CA ALA A 201 23.69 3.18 1.43
C ALA A 201 23.19 2.87 2.85
N LEU A 202 22.17 3.58 3.32
CA LEU A 202 21.54 3.34 4.63
C LEU A 202 21.01 1.92 4.74
N VAL A 203 20.15 1.48 3.81
CA VAL A 203 19.52 0.15 3.92
C VAL A 203 20.53 -0.98 3.73
N TRP A 204 21.55 -0.76 2.89
CA TRP A 204 22.62 -1.75 2.73
C TRP A 204 23.48 -1.89 3.98
N SER A 205 23.84 -0.78 4.65
CA SER A 205 24.54 -0.83 5.92
C SER A 205 23.77 -1.57 7.00
N GLN A 206 22.43 -1.40 7.06
CA GLN A 206 21.56 -2.15 7.97
C GLN A 206 21.54 -3.65 7.61
N ALA A 207 21.55 -3.99 6.31
CA ALA A 207 21.64 -5.36 5.85
C ALA A 207 22.96 -6.02 6.21
N GLU A 208 24.10 -5.34 6.02
CA GLU A 208 25.44 -5.81 6.41
C GLU A 208 25.60 -5.95 7.93
N ALA A 209 25.01 -5.03 8.70
CA ALA A 209 24.94 -5.12 10.15
C ALA A 209 23.97 -6.21 10.67
N GLN A 210 23.40 -7.01 9.77
CA GLN A 210 22.45 -8.08 10.09
C GLN A 210 21.27 -7.63 10.96
N VAL A 211 20.79 -6.41 10.72
CA VAL A 211 19.58 -5.90 11.38
C VAL A 211 18.42 -6.87 11.12
N ARG A 212 17.67 -7.20 12.19
CA ARG A 212 16.58 -8.17 12.11
C ARG A 212 15.40 -7.65 11.31
N GLY A 213 14.91 -8.47 10.38
CA GLY A 213 13.67 -8.26 9.68
C GLY A 213 13.75 -7.28 8.52
N GLU A 214 12.60 -7.08 7.86
CA GLU A 214 12.43 -6.09 6.78
C GLU A 214 11.03 -5.44 6.83
N SER A 215 10.83 -4.44 5.98
CA SER A 215 9.59 -3.65 5.91
C SER A 215 8.48 -4.37 5.14
N SER A 216 8.82 -5.27 4.22
CA SER A 216 7.88 -6.09 3.44
C SER A 216 8.48 -7.47 3.14
N GLN A 217 7.64 -8.37 2.62
CA GLN A 217 8.09 -9.68 2.15
C GLN A 217 9.05 -9.55 0.97
N ASP A 218 8.78 -8.65 0.04
CA ASP A 218 9.63 -8.41 -1.13
C ASP A 218 11.01 -7.90 -0.72
N ALA A 219 11.08 -6.96 0.22
CA ALA A 219 12.34 -6.50 0.78
C ALA A 219 13.08 -7.64 1.50
N TRP A 220 12.37 -8.47 2.26
CA TRP A 220 12.94 -9.63 2.95
C TRP A 220 13.52 -10.67 2.00
N GLU A 221 12.78 -11.06 0.97
CA GLU A 221 13.21 -12.05 0.00
C GLU A 221 14.37 -11.56 -0.88
N THR A 222 14.29 -10.31 -1.35
CA THR A 222 15.33 -9.71 -2.18
C THR A 222 16.62 -9.48 -1.42
N ARG A 223 16.56 -9.04 -0.16
CA ARG A 223 17.72 -8.96 0.74
C ARG A 223 18.39 -10.32 0.90
N ARG A 224 17.61 -11.37 1.18
CA ARG A 224 18.14 -12.73 1.34
C ARG A 224 18.84 -13.21 0.07
N ARG A 225 18.25 -12.96 -1.10
CA ARG A 225 18.89 -13.30 -2.39
C ARG A 225 20.17 -12.52 -2.63
N ALA A 226 20.17 -11.22 -2.33
CA ALA A 226 21.34 -10.35 -2.49
C ALA A 226 22.53 -10.80 -1.60
N GLN A 227 22.24 -11.31 -0.39
CA GLN A 227 23.24 -11.77 0.58
C GLN A 227 23.56 -13.28 0.50
N ASP A 228 22.90 -14.05 -0.39
CA ASP A 228 23.15 -15.49 -0.52
C ASP A 228 24.47 -15.78 -1.24
N SER A 229 25.51 -15.92 -0.45
CA SER A 229 26.85 -16.28 -0.92
C SER A 229 27.02 -17.76 -1.33
N ARG A 230 25.96 -18.60 -1.20
CA ARG A 230 26.04 -20.04 -1.55
C ARG A 230 26.32 -20.27 -3.03
N SER A 231 26.02 -19.31 -3.88
CA SER A 231 26.30 -19.39 -5.32
C SER A 231 27.79 -19.21 -5.66
N GLY A 232 28.65 -18.82 -4.72
CA GLY A 232 30.06 -18.53 -4.97
C GLY A 232 30.32 -17.36 -5.93
N LYS A 233 29.28 -16.64 -6.35
CA LYS A 233 29.32 -15.58 -7.38
C LYS A 233 29.41 -14.16 -6.82
N GLY A 234 29.57 -14.00 -5.50
CA GLY A 234 29.53 -12.69 -4.86
C GLY A 234 28.09 -12.19 -4.62
N ILE A 235 27.94 -10.87 -4.46
CA ILE A 235 26.64 -10.21 -4.25
C ILE A 235 25.83 -10.28 -5.55
N ASP A 236 24.56 -10.69 -5.45
CA ASP A 236 23.60 -10.58 -6.55
C ASP A 236 23.14 -9.12 -6.68
N GLU A 237 23.76 -8.39 -7.60
CA GLU A 237 23.49 -6.97 -7.84
C GLU A 237 22.05 -6.71 -8.25
N ARG A 238 21.42 -7.62 -9.00
CA ARG A 238 20.02 -7.47 -9.38
C ARG A 238 19.10 -7.59 -8.16
N ALA A 239 19.32 -8.60 -7.34
CA ALA A 239 18.58 -8.76 -6.10
C ALA A 239 18.81 -7.59 -5.13
N ARG A 240 20.05 -7.06 -5.10
CA ARG A 240 20.40 -5.88 -4.29
C ARG A 240 19.64 -4.64 -4.73
N ASN A 241 19.57 -4.37 -6.03
CA ASN A 241 18.80 -3.24 -6.56
C ASN A 241 17.30 -3.40 -6.27
N SER A 242 16.75 -4.60 -6.48
CA SER A 242 15.34 -4.87 -6.11
C SER A 242 15.08 -4.70 -4.61
N PHE A 243 16.05 -5.05 -3.76
CA PHE A 243 15.98 -4.79 -2.31
C PHE A 243 15.93 -3.29 -2.00
N TYR A 244 16.72 -2.47 -2.71
CA TYR A 244 16.69 -1.01 -2.53
C TYR A 244 15.34 -0.43 -2.93
N GLU A 245 14.81 -0.85 -4.09
CA GLU A 245 13.50 -0.41 -4.61
C GLU A 245 12.36 -0.77 -3.66
N ALA A 246 12.28 -2.03 -3.23
CA ALA A 246 11.27 -2.49 -2.28
C ALA A 246 11.37 -1.72 -0.95
N SER A 247 12.57 -1.66 -0.36
CA SER A 247 12.79 -0.97 0.92
C SER A 247 12.45 0.53 0.86
N PHE A 248 12.72 1.18 -0.27
CA PHE A 248 12.43 2.60 -0.43
C PHE A 248 10.95 2.86 -0.64
N SER A 249 10.28 2.03 -1.46
CA SER A 249 8.83 2.09 -1.65
C SER A 249 8.08 1.88 -0.32
N ASP A 250 8.48 0.87 0.45
CA ASP A 250 7.91 0.61 1.78
C ASP A 250 8.11 1.79 2.74
N ALA A 251 9.34 2.32 2.79
CA ALA A 251 9.65 3.44 3.69
C ALA A 251 8.86 4.71 3.31
N LEU A 252 8.70 5.00 2.01
CA LEU A 252 7.85 6.09 1.52
C LEU A 252 6.38 5.87 1.89
N ALA A 253 5.85 4.66 1.66
CA ALA A 253 4.46 4.34 1.97
C ALA A 253 4.17 4.48 3.48
N ILE A 254 5.03 3.91 4.33
CA ILE A 254 4.90 3.98 5.80
C ILE A 254 5.05 5.43 6.28
N TYR A 255 5.95 6.20 5.68
CA TYR A 255 6.11 7.61 5.99
C TYR A 255 4.84 8.41 5.67
N MET A 256 4.29 8.28 4.45
CA MET A 256 3.05 8.96 4.05
C MET A 256 1.86 8.50 4.91
N LEU A 257 1.79 7.20 5.22
CA LEU A 257 0.78 6.66 6.13
C LEU A 257 0.83 7.35 7.50
N SER A 258 2.04 7.57 8.04
CA SER A 258 2.24 8.25 9.32
C SER A 258 1.82 9.73 9.32
N LEU A 259 1.74 10.35 8.16
CA LEU A 259 1.22 11.72 8.01
C LEU A 259 -0.31 11.77 7.99
N ALA A 260 -0.98 10.69 7.56
CA ALA A 260 -2.43 10.64 7.35
C ALA A 260 -3.19 9.94 8.46
N VAL A 261 -2.62 8.91 9.08
CA VAL A 261 -3.29 7.99 10.01
C VAL A 261 -2.42 7.73 11.23
N ASP A 262 -3.04 7.68 12.41
CA ASP A 262 -2.37 7.18 13.62
C ASP A 262 -2.36 5.64 13.60
N PHE A 263 -1.19 5.03 13.75
CA PHE A 263 -1.03 3.60 13.83
C PHE A 263 0.13 3.18 14.74
N ASP A 264 0.07 1.95 15.21
CA ASP A 264 1.16 1.36 15.99
C ASP A 264 2.10 0.54 15.07
N TYR A 265 3.38 0.49 15.43
CA TYR A 265 4.39 -0.31 14.72
C TYR A 265 3.94 -1.76 14.45
N HIS A 266 3.11 -2.33 15.36
CA HIS A 266 2.60 -3.69 15.21
C HIS A 266 1.52 -3.85 14.12
N ASP A 267 0.90 -2.75 13.70
CA ASP A 267 -0.11 -2.76 12.63
C ASP A 267 0.54 -3.02 11.25
N LEU A 268 1.87 -2.76 11.13
CA LEU A 268 2.65 -3.04 9.94
C LEU A 268 3.02 -4.52 9.77
N ARG A 269 2.66 -5.38 10.75
CA ARG A 269 3.11 -6.77 10.81
C ARG A 269 2.43 -7.62 9.74
N GLU A 270 3.24 -8.17 8.82
CA GLU A 270 2.87 -9.32 8.00
C GLU A 270 3.27 -10.64 8.68
N ARG A 271 2.65 -11.76 8.25
CA ARG A 271 2.75 -13.04 8.97
C ARG A 271 3.97 -13.88 8.61
N ASP A 272 4.50 -13.71 7.39
CA ASP A 272 5.44 -14.66 6.79
C ASP A 272 6.91 -14.23 6.86
N TYR A 273 7.20 -13.04 7.36
CA TYR A 273 8.56 -12.54 7.58
C TYR A 273 8.67 -11.73 8.90
N PRO A 274 9.88 -11.61 9.46
CA PRO A 274 10.08 -10.77 10.64
C PRO A 274 10.07 -9.30 10.26
N LEU A 275 9.21 -8.50 10.90
CA LEU A 275 9.19 -7.05 10.73
C LEU A 275 10.55 -6.44 11.08
N LEU A 276 10.99 -5.45 10.30
CA LEU A 276 12.23 -4.69 10.50
C LEU A 276 12.30 -4.12 11.92
N ALA A 277 13.45 -4.27 12.56
CA ALA A 277 13.65 -3.74 13.90
C ALA A 277 13.24 -2.26 13.97
N ALA A 278 12.42 -1.90 14.96
CA ALA A 278 11.81 -0.58 15.07
C ALA A 278 12.82 0.59 15.05
N PRO A 279 14.02 0.52 15.64
CA PRO A 279 15.02 1.59 15.49
C PRO A 279 15.49 1.78 14.04
N ALA A 280 15.68 0.69 13.29
CA ALA A 280 16.11 0.74 11.90
C ALA A 280 15.00 1.28 10.98
N LEU A 281 13.74 0.87 11.21
CA LEU A 281 12.61 1.47 10.51
C LEU A 281 12.51 2.97 10.80
N ALA A 282 12.63 3.38 12.06
CA ALA A 282 12.61 4.80 12.44
C ALA A 282 13.72 5.61 11.76
N GLU A 283 14.90 5.02 11.56
CA GLU A 283 15.99 5.64 10.84
C GLU A 283 15.66 5.83 9.35
N ARG A 284 15.11 4.80 8.70
CA ARG A 284 14.63 4.89 7.30
C ARG A 284 13.58 5.99 7.14
N LEU A 285 12.59 6.04 8.04
CA LEU A 285 11.52 7.03 7.98
C LEU A 285 12.04 8.46 8.19
N ARG A 286 13.00 8.68 9.11
CA ARG A 286 13.64 10.01 9.27
C ARG A 286 14.42 10.40 8.04
N HIS A 287 15.11 9.45 7.40
CA HIS A 287 15.83 9.71 6.16
C HIS A 287 14.88 10.15 5.05
N VAL A 288 13.76 9.43 4.88
CA VAL A 288 12.70 9.78 3.92
C VAL A 288 12.09 11.15 4.23
N ALA A 289 11.80 11.45 5.50
CA ALA A 289 11.27 12.76 5.92
C ALA A 289 12.26 13.91 5.62
N GLY A 290 13.56 13.65 5.66
CA GLY A 290 14.59 14.61 5.25
C GLY A 290 14.63 14.84 3.74
N LEU A 291 14.39 13.82 2.93
CA LEU A 291 14.33 13.91 1.47
C LEU A 291 13.03 14.57 0.99
N PHE A 292 11.91 14.24 1.64
CA PHE A 292 10.56 14.67 1.28
C PHE A 292 9.85 15.25 2.52
N PRO A 293 10.11 16.52 2.88
CA PRO A 293 9.43 17.14 4.02
C PRO A 293 7.91 17.10 3.89
N PRO A 294 7.17 16.97 4.99
CA PRO A 294 5.72 16.96 4.97
C PRO A 294 5.15 18.30 4.47
N ASN A 295 4.00 18.24 3.80
CA ASN A 295 3.27 19.43 3.37
C ASN A 295 2.77 20.24 4.59
N ALA A 296 2.44 21.51 4.37
CA ALA A 296 1.83 22.34 5.39
C ALA A 296 0.55 21.68 5.95
N GLY A 297 0.42 21.62 7.27
CA GLY A 297 -0.67 20.97 7.99
C GLY A 297 -0.45 19.49 8.31
N TYR A 298 0.64 18.89 7.83
CA TYR A 298 1.06 17.52 8.18
C TYR A 298 2.31 17.55 9.04
N GLU A 299 2.40 16.64 10.00
CA GLU A 299 3.54 16.57 10.91
C GLU A 299 4.03 15.14 11.02
N PHE A 300 5.35 14.96 10.87
CA PHE A 300 6.00 13.65 11.05
C PHE A 300 6.60 13.56 12.43
N GLN A 301 6.12 12.61 13.24
CA GLN A 301 6.67 12.34 14.57
C GLN A 301 6.76 10.84 14.83
N ILE A 302 7.85 10.41 15.47
CA ILE A 302 8.02 9.05 15.97
C ILE A 302 7.99 9.05 17.48
N HIS A 303 6.99 8.41 18.06
CA HIS A 303 6.85 8.29 19.51
C HIS A 303 7.35 6.93 20.00
N TYR A 304 8.10 6.93 21.07
CA TYR A 304 8.61 5.74 21.74
C TYR A 304 7.79 5.48 23.00
N ARG A 305 7.06 4.36 23.05
CA ARG A 305 6.42 3.91 24.29
C ARG A 305 7.36 2.95 25.03
N ARG A 306 7.68 3.25 26.29
CA ARG A 306 8.21 2.24 27.20
C ARG A 306 7.06 1.29 27.57
N LYS A 307 7.24 -0.02 27.38
CA LYS A 307 6.40 -0.99 28.09
C LYS A 307 6.77 -0.88 29.56
N GLY A 308 5.82 -0.43 30.38
CA GLY A 308 5.90 -0.51 31.82
C GLY A 308 5.90 -1.95 32.31
#